data_628f95fa452d434fad785a1985f1855a
#
_entry.id   628f95fa452d434fad785a1985f1855a
#
_cell.length_a   1.000
_cell.length_b   1.000
_cell.length_c   1.000
_cell.angle_alpha   90.00
_cell.angle_beta   90.00
_cell.angle_gamma   90.00
#
_symmetry.space_group_name_H-M   'P 1'
#
loop_
_entity.id
_entity.type
_entity.pdbx_description
1 polymer ?
#
loop_
_entity_poly.entity_id
_entity_poly.type
_entity_poly.pdbx_seq_one_letter_code
_entity_poly.pdbx_strand_id
1 'polypeptide(L)'
;MKKLLFFSLFLWLTGFAFATDTLEVFVLRVEFKEEKTDNSLTTGTGLFDSGETSENYSLDPSGRRGTVAYWRKHFDFVNDYFKVASNGKQAIKFRMFPETGKSAYQLDKFIIDYNRTAKRDDEKVADFDEARSRDYMTFVFDALKKAHQSENSPFKIPLSKNENTRRAYMILHAGASRLVDGGSLGTNGADTPGDFMDVFVNADYWSYLPPDSVGLSEGDSVRGIVFEGSVIDTLKEVMVVSETASQDGLNWGVNGILVNQVGRALGMPNTYDVVKGISRLGYFDMMDFAGYNAGNGFFPVLPSAWLRAYMGWSSVKEVTPKYGQSLTIDISAAGSHTGTEIVKVPFLCGVS
;
A
#
# COMPACT_ATOMS: atom_id res chain seq x y z
N MET A 1 54.29 50.68 -4.97
CA MET A 1 54.00 49.27 -4.81
C MET A 1 52.67 49.14 -4.04
N LYS A 2 51.54 48.94 -4.77
CA LYS A 2 50.19 48.76 -4.17
C LYS A 2 49.89 47.25 -4.15
N LYS A 3 49.76 46.70 -2.92
CA LYS A 3 49.33 45.32 -2.71
C LYS A 3 47.81 45.27 -2.85
N LEU A 4 47.31 44.56 -3.89
CA LEU A 4 45.90 44.18 -4.03
C LEU A 4 45.67 42.96 -3.12
N LEU A 5 44.80 43.15 -2.13
CA LEU A 5 44.24 42.01 -1.35
C LEU A 5 43.04 41.45 -2.13
N PHE A 6 43.17 40.24 -2.61
CA PHE A 6 42.03 39.44 -3.11
C PHE A 6 41.29 38.83 -1.93
N PHE A 7 40.10 39.33 -1.64
CA PHE A 7 39.14 38.69 -0.73
C PHE A 7 38.32 37.66 -1.53
N SER A 8 38.66 36.40 -1.42
CA SER A 8 37.82 35.31 -1.95
C SER A 8 36.63 35.09 -1.03
N LEU A 9 35.47 35.56 -1.45
CA LEU A 9 34.20 35.30 -0.81
C LEU A 9 33.81 33.84 -1.08
N PHE A 10 34.07 32.93 -0.14
CA PHE A 10 33.55 31.56 -0.18
C PHE A 10 32.08 31.61 0.21
N LEU A 11 31.17 31.65 -0.80
CA LEU A 11 29.74 31.42 -0.56
C LEU A 11 29.57 29.97 -0.10
N TRP A 12 29.38 29.76 1.20
CA TRP A 12 28.85 28.53 1.73
C TRP A 12 27.39 28.41 1.31
N LEU A 13 27.11 27.71 0.23
CA LEU A 13 25.79 27.17 -0.07
C LEU A 13 25.54 26.08 0.97
N THR A 14 25.02 26.47 2.14
CA THR A 14 24.38 25.51 3.05
C THR A 14 23.10 25.06 2.37
N GLY A 15 23.19 24.02 1.55
CA GLY A 15 22.03 23.26 1.16
C GLY A 15 21.39 22.74 2.45
N PHE A 16 20.21 23.21 2.78
CA PHE A 16 19.39 22.60 3.81
C PHE A 16 19.04 21.21 3.31
N ALA A 17 19.81 20.21 3.71
CA ALA A 17 19.43 18.83 3.59
C ALA A 17 18.27 18.62 4.58
N PHE A 18 17.05 18.67 4.09
CA PHE A 18 15.92 18.19 4.88
C PHE A 18 16.15 16.71 5.16
N ALA A 19 16.04 16.31 6.42
CA ALA A 19 16.06 14.90 6.76
C ALA A 19 14.92 14.20 6.01
N THR A 20 15.26 13.21 5.20
CA THR A 20 14.28 12.43 4.45
C THR A 20 13.71 11.36 5.38
N ASP A 21 12.41 11.42 5.62
CA ASP A 21 11.72 10.36 6.33
C ASP A 21 11.74 9.08 5.50
N THR A 22 12.04 7.97 6.13
CA THR A 22 12.12 6.66 5.46
C THR A 22 11.08 5.70 6.04
N LEU A 23 10.26 5.12 5.18
CA LEU A 23 9.44 3.95 5.51
C LEU A 23 10.17 2.70 5.01
N GLU A 24 10.56 1.83 5.94
CA GLU A 24 11.12 0.51 5.64
C GLU A 24 9.98 -0.50 5.60
N VAL A 25 9.67 -1.03 4.42
CA VAL A 25 8.60 -2.00 4.21
C VAL A 25 9.19 -3.39 4.11
N PHE A 26 8.84 -4.25 5.06
CA PHE A 26 9.19 -5.67 5.05
C PHE A 26 8.10 -6.45 4.33
N VAL A 27 8.44 -6.96 3.15
CA VAL A 27 7.50 -7.67 2.27
C VAL A 27 7.62 -9.16 2.52
N LEU A 28 6.58 -9.75 3.06
CA LEU A 28 6.45 -11.19 3.33
C LEU A 28 5.80 -11.84 2.10
N ARG A 29 6.58 -12.56 1.31
CA ARG A 29 6.06 -13.30 0.16
C ARG A 29 5.42 -14.58 0.63
N VAL A 30 4.15 -14.79 0.29
CA VAL A 30 3.32 -15.88 0.82
C VAL A 30 2.69 -16.67 -0.32
N GLU A 31 2.83 -17.97 -0.26
CA GLU A 31 2.18 -18.94 -1.14
C GLU A 31 1.23 -19.81 -0.31
N PHE A 32 0.27 -20.37 -0.99
CA PHE A 32 -0.70 -21.30 -0.42
C PHE A 32 -0.30 -22.74 -0.71
N LYS A 33 -1.07 -23.69 -0.21
CA LYS A 33 -0.96 -25.07 -0.62
C LYS A 33 -1.26 -25.17 -2.12
N GLU A 34 -0.37 -25.82 -2.85
CA GLU A 34 -0.49 -25.96 -4.30
C GLU A 34 -1.72 -26.79 -4.68
N GLU A 35 -2.53 -26.24 -5.56
CA GLU A 35 -3.66 -26.91 -6.18
C GLU A 35 -3.16 -27.75 -7.37
N LYS A 36 -3.41 -29.06 -7.35
CA LYS A 36 -3.04 -29.94 -8.44
C LYS A 36 -3.93 -29.78 -9.67
N THR A 37 -5.15 -29.34 -9.46
CA THR A 37 -6.13 -29.00 -10.47
C THR A 37 -6.59 -27.59 -10.14
N ASP A 38 -6.56 -26.73 -11.13
CA ASP A 38 -6.96 -25.34 -11.01
C ASP A 38 -8.39 -25.23 -10.44
N ASN A 39 -8.54 -24.45 -9.37
CA ASN A 39 -9.85 -24.22 -8.78
C ASN A 39 -10.52 -23.07 -9.52
N SER A 40 -11.63 -23.34 -10.17
CA SER A 40 -12.37 -22.32 -10.93
C SER A 40 -12.90 -21.15 -10.09
N LEU A 41 -12.80 -21.22 -8.76
CA LEU A 41 -13.23 -20.14 -7.85
C LEU A 41 -12.09 -19.22 -7.42
N THR A 42 -10.84 -19.52 -7.78
CA THR A 42 -9.65 -18.73 -7.43
C THR A 42 -8.72 -18.61 -8.64
N THR A 43 -7.94 -17.52 -8.70
CA THR A 43 -6.96 -17.32 -9.77
C THR A 43 -5.64 -18.02 -9.44
N GLY A 44 -5.19 -18.90 -10.34
CA GLY A 44 -3.91 -19.60 -10.24
C GLY A 44 -3.95 -20.79 -9.27
N THR A 45 -2.77 -21.40 -9.06
CA THR A 45 -2.62 -22.66 -8.31
C THR A 45 -2.30 -22.47 -6.84
N GLY A 46 -2.31 -21.24 -6.34
CA GLY A 46 -1.89 -20.91 -4.98
C GLY A 46 -0.38 -20.66 -4.85
N LEU A 47 0.40 -20.87 -5.90
CA LEU A 47 1.81 -20.50 -5.99
C LEU A 47 1.96 -19.24 -6.81
N PHE A 48 3.05 -18.50 -6.58
CA PHE A 48 3.38 -17.36 -7.43
C PHE A 48 3.57 -17.81 -8.88
N ASP A 49 2.98 -17.07 -9.81
CA ASP A 49 3.11 -17.35 -11.22
C ASP A 49 4.56 -17.11 -11.67
N SER A 50 5.29 -18.22 -11.78
CA SER A 50 6.64 -18.23 -12.33
C SER A 50 6.65 -18.45 -13.84
N GLY A 51 5.48 -18.65 -14.45
CA GLY A 51 5.28 -18.87 -15.87
C GLY A 51 5.44 -17.61 -16.71
N GLU A 52 5.25 -17.78 -18.01
CA GLU A 52 5.12 -16.66 -18.93
C GLU A 52 3.78 -16.00 -18.69
N THR A 53 3.79 -14.77 -18.21
CA THR A 53 2.56 -14.02 -18.12
C THR A 53 2.12 -13.60 -19.51
N SER A 54 0.90 -13.91 -19.87
CA SER A 54 0.25 -13.38 -21.07
C SER A 54 -0.05 -11.87 -20.99
N GLU A 55 0.37 -11.23 -19.90
CA GLU A 55 0.14 -9.79 -19.70
C GLU A 55 1.05 -8.99 -20.63
N ASN A 56 0.46 -8.52 -21.72
CA ASN A 56 1.09 -7.62 -22.68
C ASN A 56 1.47 -6.24 -22.09
N TYR A 57 1.29 -6.03 -20.80
CA TYR A 57 1.49 -4.77 -20.09
C TYR A 57 2.56 -4.83 -19.01
N SER A 58 3.44 -5.79 -19.09
CA SER A 58 4.60 -5.79 -18.22
C SER A 58 5.41 -4.52 -18.51
N LEU A 59 5.42 -3.58 -17.58
CA LEU A 59 6.42 -2.51 -17.55
C LEU A 59 7.83 -3.11 -17.46
N ASP A 60 7.89 -4.39 -17.17
CA ASP A 60 9.07 -5.22 -17.18
C ASP A 60 8.97 -6.33 -18.22
N PRO A 61 9.53 -6.14 -19.41
CA PRO A 61 9.55 -7.18 -20.45
C PRO A 61 10.34 -8.44 -20.07
N SER A 62 11.10 -8.43 -18.96
CA SER A 62 11.75 -9.63 -18.42
C SER A 62 10.86 -10.42 -17.46
N GLY A 63 9.56 -10.07 -17.34
CA GLY A 63 8.74 -10.28 -16.20
C GLY A 63 8.13 -11.65 -16.06
N ARG A 64 8.66 -12.39 -15.11
CA ARG A 64 7.91 -13.43 -14.42
C ARG A 64 7.42 -12.84 -13.10
N ARG A 65 6.11 -12.66 -12.93
CA ARG A 65 5.47 -12.06 -11.74
C ARG A 65 5.94 -12.68 -10.43
N GLY A 66 6.15 -13.99 -10.41
CA GLY A 66 6.65 -14.72 -9.24
C GLY A 66 8.08 -14.41 -8.83
N THR A 67 8.84 -13.58 -9.57
CA THR A 67 10.26 -13.36 -9.28
C THR A 67 10.52 -12.15 -8.40
N VAL A 68 11.58 -12.24 -7.58
CA VAL A 68 12.08 -11.11 -6.79
C VAL A 68 12.48 -9.93 -7.69
N ALA A 69 13.02 -10.21 -8.89
CA ALA A 69 13.46 -9.18 -9.83
C ALA A 69 12.28 -8.36 -10.37
N TYR A 70 11.17 -9.01 -10.67
CA TYR A 70 9.93 -8.36 -11.10
C TYR A 70 9.44 -7.39 -10.01
N TRP A 71 9.29 -7.88 -8.77
CA TRP A 71 8.79 -7.05 -7.67
C TRP A 71 9.72 -5.91 -7.29
N ARG A 72 11.03 -6.09 -7.42
CA ARG A 72 11.99 -5.00 -7.15
C ARG A 72 11.71 -3.79 -8.02
N LYS A 73 11.37 -3.97 -9.30
CA LYS A 73 11.05 -2.85 -10.20
C LYS A 73 9.77 -2.12 -9.82
N HIS A 74 8.74 -2.85 -9.38
CA HIS A 74 7.53 -2.23 -8.83
C HIS A 74 7.83 -1.43 -7.56
N PHE A 75 8.68 -1.95 -6.69
CA PHE A 75 9.07 -1.26 -5.46
C PHE A 75 9.95 -0.04 -5.73
N ASP A 76 10.83 -0.09 -6.72
CA ASP A 76 11.59 1.07 -7.18
C ASP A 76 10.64 2.16 -7.72
N PHE A 77 9.65 1.77 -8.51
CA PHE A 77 8.59 2.69 -8.96
C PHE A 77 7.85 3.34 -7.79
N VAL A 78 7.43 2.57 -6.78
CA VAL A 78 6.73 3.10 -5.60
C VAL A 78 7.62 4.09 -4.83
N ASN A 79 8.90 3.77 -4.63
CA ASN A 79 9.84 4.67 -4.00
C ASN A 79 9.99 5.99 -4.78
N ASP A 80 10.14 5.92 -6.10
CA ASP A 80 10.29 7.11 -6.93
C ASP A 80 8.99 7.92 -6.99
N TYR A 81 7.84 7.26 -7.01
CA TYR A 81 6.53 7.91 -6.88
C TYR A 81 6.45 8.76 -5.60
N PHE A 82 6.79 8.19 -4.43
CA PHE A 82 6.72 8.92 -3.16
C PHE A 82 7.80 10.00 -3.05
N LYS A 83 8.97 9.82 -3.63
CA LYS A 83 9.97 10.89 -3.72
C LYS A 83 9.42 12.09 -4.50
N VAL A 84 8.79 11.86 -5.65
CA VAL A 84 8.18 12.92 -6.46
C VAL A 84 7.01 13.56 -5.70
N ALA A 85 6.09 12.76 -5.18
CA ALA A 85 4.89 13.22 -4.49
C ALA A 85 5.20 14.07 -3.24
N SER A 86 6.30 13.76 -2.56
CA SER A 86 6.71 14.40 -1.30
C SER A 86 7.74 15.51 -1.46
N ASN A 87 8.14 15.87 -2.68
CA ASN A 87 9.26 16.78 -2.91
C ASN A 87 10.56 16.29 -2.24
N GLY A 88 10.83 15.00 -2.30
CA GLY A 88 12.04 14.37 -1.73
C GLY A 88 12.03 14.17 -0.22
N LYS A 89 10.94 14.54 0.48
CA LYS A 89 10.84 14.41 1.95
C LYS A 89 10.57 12.97 2.41
N GLN A 90 10.04 12.10 1.55
CA GLN A 90 9.72 10.72 1.86
C GLN A 90 10.48 9.76 0.95
N ALA A 91 11.11 8.75 1.55
CA ALA A 91 11.68 7.61 0.85
C ALA A 91 11.02 6.31 1.33
N ILE A 92 10.91 5.34 0.42
CA ILE A 92 10.39 4.00 0.72
C ILE A 92 11.48 2.98 0.41
N LYS A 93 11.79 2.12 1.37
CA LYS A 93 12.74 1.02 1.20
C LYS A 93 12.03 -0.30 1.37
N PHE A 94 12.13 -1.18 0.40
CA PHE A 94 11.53 -2.50 0.45
C PHE A 94 12.58 -3.57 0.70
N ARG A 95 12.24 -4.53 1.56
CA ARG A 95 13.03 -5.72 1.83
C ARG A 95 12.13 -6.94 1.79
N MET A 96 12.42 -7.86 0.89
CA MET A 96 11.57 -9.03 0.65
C MET A 96 12.04 -10.24 1.45
N PHE A 97 11.09 -10.98 1.97
CA PHE A 97 11.30 -12.20 2.75
C PHE A 97 10.49 -13.38 2.18
N PRO A 98 10.99 -14.63 2.32
CA PRO A 98 12.33 -14.98 2.85
C PRO A 98 13.46 -14.42 1.99
N GLU A 99 14.58 -14.01 2.61
CA GLU A 99 15.73 -13.47 1.89
C GLU A 99 16.57 -14.56 1.23
N THR A 100 16.57 -15.74 1.80
CA THR A 100 17.36 -16.91 1.38
C THR A 100 16.52 -18.19 1.43
N GLY A 101 16.89 -19.19 0.64
CA GLY A 101 16.23 -20.47 0.61
C GLY A 101 14.98 -20.49 -0.28
N LYS A 102 13.82 -20.63 0.31
CA LYS A 102 12.55 -20.62 -0.44
C LYS A 102 12.21 -19.23 -0.95
N SER A 103 11.50 -19.18 -2.08
CA SER A 103 11.04 -17.90 -2.66
C SER A 103 9.89 -17.26 -1.88
N ALA A 104 9.14 -18.06 -1.09
CA ALA A 104 7.99 -17.61 -0.33
C ALA A 104 7.77 -18.46 0.93
N TYR A 105 6.97 -17.94 1.86
CA TYR A 105 6.42 -18.69 3.00
C TYR A 105 5.19 -19.45 2.52
N GLN A 106 5.24 -20.75 2.51
CA GLN A 106 4.14 -21.58 2.05
C GLN A 106 3.19 -21.94 3.21
N LEU A 107 1.92 -21.61 3.04
CA LEU A 107 0.84 -21.97 3.96
C LEU A 107 0.36 -23.40 3.71
N ASP A 108 -0.32 -23.97 4.71
CA ASP A 108 -0.74 -25.37 4.68
C ASP A 108 -2.16 -25.57 4.13
N LYS A 109 -2.88 -24.47 3.80
CA LYS A 109 -4.24 -24.48 3.25
C LYS A 109 -4.28 -23.87 1.84
N PHE A 110 -5.32 -24.21 1.08
CA PHE A 110 -5.61 -23.60 -0.23
C PHE A 110 -6.14 -22.16 -0.06
N ILE A 111 -6.11 -21.35 -1.12
CA ILE A 111 -6.68 -19.99 -1.10
C ILE A 111 -8.14 -20.04 -0.66
N ILE A 112 -8.93 -20.94 -1.26
CA ILE A 112 -10.36 -21.07 -1.01
C ILE A 112 -10.70 -21.43 0.45
N ASP A 113 -9.79 -22.07 1.18
CA ASP A 113 -9.98 -22.43 2.59
C ASP A 113 -9.97 -21.18 3.50
N TYR A 114 -9.43 -20.06 3.00
CA TYR A 114 -9.36 -18.78 3.71
C TYR A 114 -10.40 -17.75 3.22
N ASN A 115 -11.15 -18.06 2.17
CA ASN A 115 -12.15 -17.14 1.63
C ASN A 115 -13.35 -17.91 1.07
N ARG A 116 -14.30 -18.23 1.93
CA ARG A 116 -15.53 -18.89 1.51
C ARG A 116 -16.32 -18.05 0.49
N THR A 117 -16.83 -18.68 -0.54
CA THR A 117 -17.55 -18.01 -1.65
C THR A 117 -19.06 -18.10 -1.55
N ALA A 118 -19.57 -19.06 -0.80
CA ALA A 118 -21.01 -19.32 -0.69
C ALA A 118 -21.49 -19.28 0.74
N LYS A 119 -22.63 -18.65 0.93
CA LYS A 119 -23.42 -18.65 2.16
C LYS A 119 -24.16 -20.00 2.29
N ARG A 120 -24.26 -20.54 3.50
CA ARG A 120 -25.13 -21.70 3.77
C ARG A 120 -26.60 -21.29 3.68
N ASP A 121 -27.47 -22.24 3.37
CA ASP A 121 -28.90 -21.96 3.15
C ASP A 121 -29.59 -21.32 4.37
N ASP A 122 -29.20 -21.72 5.57
CA ASP A 122 -29.72 -21.25 6.84
C ASP A 122 -28.96 -20.06 7.45
N GLU A 123 -27.86 -19.61 6.82
CA GLU A 123 -26.98 -18.58 7.33
C GLU A 123 -27.51 -17.17 6.95
N LYS A 124 -27.48 -16.24 7.90
CA LYS A 124 -27.78 -14.84 7.59
C LYS A 124 -26.60 -14.19 6.84
N VAL A 125 -26.89 -13.19 6.03
CA VAL A 125 -25.82 -12.45 5.28
C VAL A 125 -24.78 -11.85 6.23
N ALA A 126 -25.19 -11.24 7.33
CA ALA A 126 -24.27 -10.67 8.31
C ALA A 126 -23.34 -11.72 8.94
N ASP A 127 -23.88 -12.92 9.23
CA ASP A 127 -23.08 -14.02 9.80
C ASP A 127 -22.08 -14.56 8.77
N PHE A 128 -22.46 -14.58 7.50
CA PHE A 128 -21.59 -14.96 6.38
C PHE A 128 -20.47 -13.94 6.18
N ASP A 129 -20.76 -12.64 6.18
CA ASP A 129 -19.77 -11.59 6.01
C ASP A 129 -18.77 -11.56 7.17
N GLU A 130 -19.26 -11.76 8.41
CA GLU A 130 -18.40 -11.89 9.58
C GLU A 130 -17.50 -13.13 9.50
N ALA A 131 -18.04 -14.26 9.04
CA ALA A 131 -17.30 -15.50 8.86
C ALA A 131 -16.21 -15.35 7.77
N ARG A 132 -16.52 -14.67 6.67
CA ARG A 132 -15.50 -14.33 5.63
C ARG A 132 -14.39 -13.44 6.19
N SER A 133 -14.74 -12.45 7.01
CA SER A 133 -13.76 -11.60 7.67
C SER A 133 -12.85 -12.40 8.61
N ARG A 134 -13.39 -13.36 9.34
CA ARG A 134 -12.60 -14.28 10.18
C ARG A 134 -11.70 -15.18 9.36
N ASP A 135 -12.20 -15.75 8.27
CA ASP A 135 -11.40 -16.61 7.37
C ASP A 135 -10.22 -15.81 6.79
N TYR A 136 -10.48 -14.59 6.29
CA TYR A 136 -9.46 -13.69 5.78
C TYR A 136 -8.41 -13.33 6.86
N MET A 137 -8.85 -12.98 8.06
CA MET A 137 -7.92 -12.64 9.15
C MET A 137 -7.14 -13.88 9.65
N THR A 138 -7.69 -15.08 9.51
CA THR A 138 -6.95 -16.32 9.73
C THR A 138 -5.80 -16.48 8.73
N PHE A 139 -6.04 -16.14 7.46
CA PHE A 139 -4.97 -16.09 6.46
C PHE A 139 -3.86 -15.11 6.87
N VAL A 140 -4.24 -13.88 7.23
CA VAL A 140 -3.27 -12.86 7.66
C VAL A 140 -2.44 -13.35 8.85
N PHE A 141 -3.09 -13.95 9.84
CA PHE A 141 -2.42 -14.49 11.01
C PHE A 141 -1.48 -15.66 10.69
N ASP A 142 -1.94 -16.62 9.88
CA ASP A 142 -1.14 -17.80 9.46
C ASP A 142 0.10 -17.34 8.68
N ALA A 143 -0.04 -16.35 7.79
CA ALA A 143 1.06 -15.75 7.03
C ALA A 143 2.13 -15.10 7.94
N LEU A 144 1.69 -14.27 8.87
CA LEU A 144 2.58 -13.60 9.83
C LEU A 144 3.26 -14.61 10.77
N LYS A 145 2.51 -15.59 11.25
CA LYS A 145 3.02 -16.68 12.10
C LYS A 145 4.08 -17.51 11.38
N LYS A 146 3.82 -17.87 10.11
CA LYS A 146 4.79 -18.63 9.29
C LYS A 146 6.10 -17.85 9.09
N ALA A 147 6.00 -16.56 8.82
CA ALA A 147 7.17 -15.68 8.71
C ALA A 147 7.90 -15.54 10.06
N HIS A 148 7.17 -15.42 11.18
CA HIS A 148 7.77 -15.33 12.51
C HIS A 148 8.53 -16.61 12.89
N GLN A 149 8.00 -17.78 12.56
CA GLN A 149 8.60 -19.09 12.86
C GLN A 149 9.78 -19.45 11.96
N SER A 150 10.06 -18.64 10.93
CA SER A 150 11.20 -18.90 10.05
C SER A 150 12.54 -18.67 10.76
N GLU A 151 13.58 -19.35 10.31
CA GLU A 151 14.94 -19.22 10.86
C GLU A 151 15.42 -17.76 10.84
N ASN A 152 15.18 -17.06 9.73
CA ASN A 152 15.51 -15.65 9.57
C ASN A 152 14.25 -14.77 9.68
N SER A 153 13.60 -14.84 10.83
CA SER A 153 12.36 -14.11 11.08
C SER A 153 12.50 -12.61 10.87
N PRO A 154 11.69 -12.00 9.99
CA PRO A 154 11.70 -10.56 9.78
C PRO A 154 11.35 -9.76 11.04
N PHE A 155 10.63 -10.38 11.99
CA PHE A 155 10.22 -9.76 13.24
C PHE A 155 11.35 -9.68 14.30
N LYS A 156 12.46 -10.38 14.07
CA LYS A 156 13.64 -10.35 14.95
C LYS A 156 14.73 -9.42 14.45
N ILE A 157 14.56 -8.80 13.29
CA ILE A 157 15.52 -7.85 12.72
C ILE A 157 15.44 -6.53 13.50
N PRO A 158 16.53 -6.01 14.06
CA PRO A 158 16.52 -4.78 14.83
C PRO A 158 15.90 -3.61 14.05
N LEU A 159 15.22 -2.71 14.75
CA LEU A 159 14.75 -1.45 14.20
C LEU A 159 15.95 -0.56 13.82
N SER A 160 15.77 0.27 12.81
CA SER A 160 16.77 1.28 12.46
C SER A 160 17.04 2.20 13.66
N LYS A 161 18.32 2.56 13.88
CA LYS A 161 18.69 3.56 14.87
C LYS A 161 18.40 5.00 14.42
N ASN A 162 18.04 5.17 13.14
CA ASN A 162 17.66 6.48 12.60
C ASN A 162 16.20 6.77 12.99
N GLU A 163 15.99 7.79 13.81
CA GLU A 163 14.68 8.23 14.30
C GLU A 163 13.69 8.58 13.20
N ASN A 164 14.18 8.97 12.00
CA ASN A 164 13.37 9.25 10.83
C ASN A 164 13.03 7.97 10.03
N THR A 165 13.29 6.79 10.57
CA THR A 165 12.98 5.53 9.89
C THR A 165 11.91 4.78 10.67
N ARG A 166 10.77 4.55 10.03
CA ARG A 166 9.68 3.72 10.54
C ARG A 166 9.64 2.40 9.77
N ARG A 167 9.10 1.35 10.38
CA ARG A 167 8.91 0.04 9.75
C ARG A 167 7.43 -0.28 9.57
N ALA A 168 7.09 -0.83 8.41
CA ALA A 168 5.78 -1.40 8.10
C ALA A 168 5.95 -2.82 7.52
N TYR A 169 4.87 -3.59 7.54
CA TYR A 169 4.84 -4.95 7.02
C TYR A 169 3.82 -5.08 5.91
N MET A 170 4.17 -5.86 4.89
CA MET A 170 3.31 -6.16 3.76
C MET A 170 3.28 -7.67 3.54
N ILE A 171 2.12 -8.27 3.48
CA ILE A 171 1.90 -9.60 2.95
C ILE A 171 1.69 -9.43 1.44
N LEU A 172 2.59 -10.01 0.66
CA LEU A 172 2.46 -10.15 -0.78
C LEU A 172 2.15 -11.61 -1.06
N HIS A 173 0.92 -11.90 -1.48
CA HIS A 173 0.48 -13.28 -1.65
C HIS A 173 0.27 -13.65 -3.12
N ALA A 174 0.42 -14.94 -3.43
CA ALA A 174 0.09 -15.51 -4.73
C ALA A 174 -1.41 -15.39 -5.02
N GLY A 175 -1.78 -15.27 -6.28
CA GLY A 175 -3.15 -15.14 -6.75
C GLY A 175 -3.54 -13.68 -7.06
N ALA A 176 -4.77 -13.48 -7.51
CA ALA A 176 -5.25 -12.19 -7.96
C ALA A 176 -5.99 -11.39 -6.88
N SER A 177 -6.10 -10.09 -7.13
CA SER A 177 -6.92 -9.18 -6.34
C SER A 177 -8.37 -9.22 -6.82
N ARG A 178 -9.31 -9.42 -5.90
CA ARG A 178 -10.74 -9.27 -6.17
C ARG A 178 -11.23 -7.82 -6.11
N LEU A 179 -10.35 -6.85 -5.95
CA LEU A 179 -10.76 -5.43 -5.89
C LEU A 179 -11.39 -4.96 -7.20
N VAL A 180 -11.00 -5.56 -8.31
CA VAL A 180 -11.61 -5.35 -9.63
C VAL A 180 -12.21 -6.68 -10.06
N ASP A 181 -13.48 -6.89 -9.75
CA ASP A 181 -14.21 -8.10 -10.08
C ASP A 181 -14.61 -8.09 -11.57
N GLY A 182 -13.83 -8.79 -12.39
CA GLY A 182 -14.06 -8.91 -13.83
C GLY A 182 -15.30 -9.74 -14.17
N GLY A 183 -15.62 -10.74 -13.37
CA GLY A 183 -16.81 -11.57 -13.56
C GLY A 183 -18.09 -10.77 -13.40
N SER A 184 -18.18 -9.90 -12.41
CA SER A 184 -19.32 -8.99 -12.22
C SER A 184 -19.50 -7.99 -13.37
N LEU A 185 -18.44 -7.68 -14.11
CA LEU A 185 -18.48 -6.78 -15.26
C LEU A 185 -18.88 -7.48 -16.57
N GLY A 186 -19.18 -8.78 -16.50
CA GLY A 186 -19.73 -9.55 -17.62
C GLY A 186 -18.72 -9.91 -18.71
N THR A 187 -17.44 -9.90 -18.41
CA THR A 187 -16.41 -10.35 -19.34
C THR A 187 -16.23 -11.87 -19.25
N ASN A 188 -16.46 -12.57 -20.33
CA ASN A 188 -16.15 -14.00 -20.54
C ASN A 188 -16.80 -15.05 -19.61
N GLY A 189 -17.66 -14.66 -18.67
CA GLY A 189 -18.32 -15.63 -17.77
C GLY A 189 -17.38 -16.31 -16.77
N ALA A 190 -16.14 -15.88 -16.67
CA ALA A 190 -15.22 -16.27 -15.63
C ALA A 190 -15.49 -15.42 -14.38
N ASP A 191 -15.54 -16.05 -13.21
CA ASP A 191 -15.68 -15.40 -11.93
C ASP A 191 -14.88 -16.17 -10.90
N THR A 192 -13.92 -15.51 -10.27
CA THR A 192 -13.06 -16.07 -9.23
C THR A 192 -13.37 -15.46 -7.86
N PRO A 193 -14.57 -15.70 -7.31
CA PRO A 193 -15.04 -15.07 -6.07
C PRO A 193 -14.24 -15.45 -4.82
N GLY A 194 -13.39 -16.47 -4.92
CA GLY A 194 -12.49 -16.92 -3.87
C GLY A 194 -11.19 -16.15 -3.76
N ASP A 195 -10.89 -15.27 -4.73
CA ASP A 195 -9.74 -14.37 -4.65
C ASP A 195 -9.89 -13.36 -3.51
N PHE A 196 -8.77 -12.86 -3.01
CA PHE A 196 -8.76 -11.93 -1.88
C PHE A 196 -8.90 -10.48 -2.31
N MET A 197 -9.46 -9.68 -1.42
CA MET A 197 -9.36 -8.23 -1.51
C MET A 197 -7.99 -7.77 -0.99
N ASP A 198 -7.39 -6.78 -1.64
CA ASP A 198 -6.26 -6.06 -1.07
C ASP A 198 -6.75 -5.18 0.08
N VAL A 199 -6.24 -5.40 1.27
CA VAL A 199 -6.73 -4.75 2.50
C VAL A 199 -5.58 -4.15 3.28
N PHE A 200 -5.78 -2.95 3.81
CA PHE A 200 -4.95 -2.41 4.88
C PHE A 200 -5.56 -2.82 6.21
N VAL A 201 -4.99 -3.86 6.80
CA VAL A 201 -5.42 -4.38 8.10
C VAL A 201 -4.98 -3.42 9.19
N ASN A 202 -5.91 -2.96 9.99
CA ASN A 202 -5.72 -2.08 11.14
C ASN A 202 -6.37 -2.65 12.40
N ALA A 203 -6.44 -1.86 13.46
CA ALA A 203 -6.98 -2.28 14.76
C ALA A 203 -8.37 -2.92 14.70
N ASP A 204 -9.24 -2.48 13.78
CA ASP A 204 -10.62 -2.96 13.68
C ASP A 204 -10.68 -4.41 13.21
N TYR A 205 -9.78 -4.79 12.31
CA TYR A 205 -9.70 -6.14 11.75
C TYR A 205 -9.24 -7.19 12.75
N TRP A 206 -8.38 -6.84 13.70
CA TRP A 206 -7.88 -7.79 14.69
C TRP A 206 -8.98 -8.37 15.59
N SER A 207 -10.14 -7.69 15.67
CA SER A 207 -11.30 -8.19 16.40
C SER A 207 -11.92 -9.47 15.82
N TYR A 208 -11.63 -9.79 14.55
CA TYR A 208 -12.10 -11.01 13.90
C TYR A 208 -11.27 -12.26 14.26
N LEU A 209 -10.09 -12.08 14.87
CA LEU A 209 -9.27 -13.18 15.35
C LEU A 209 -9.71 -13.64 16.76
N PRO A 210 -9.47 -14.91 17.11
CA PRO A 210 -9.67 -15.38 18.47
C PRO A 210 -8.85 -14.54 19.45
N PRO A 211 -9.40 -14.24 20.66
CA PRO A 211 -8.70 -13.42 21.67
C PRO A 211 -7.29 -13.90 22.00
N ASP A 212 -7.05 -15.21 22.00
CA ASP A 212 -5.74 -15.81 22.31
C ASP A 212 -4.68 -15.54 21.21
N SER A 213 -5.13 -15.11 20.02
CA SER A 213 -4.25 -14.80 18.89
C SER A 213 -3.85 -13.32 18.87
N VAL A 214 -4.52 -12.49 19.66
CA VAL A 214 -4.39 -11.03 19.67
C VAL A 214 -3.94 -10.59 21.05
N GLY A 215 -2.76 -9.96 21.11
CA GLY A 215 -2.23 -9.36 22.31
C GLY A 215 -2.57 -7.88 22.41
N LEU A 216 -2.61 -7.39 23.64
CA LEU A 216 -2.45 -5.97 23.97
C LEU A 216 -1.13 -5.87 24.70
N SER A 217 -0.21 -5.05 24.21
CA SER A 217 0.94 -4.67 25.02
C SER A 217 0.47 -3.87 26.23
N GLU A 218 1.16 -4.03 27.35
CA GLU A 218 0.83 -3.32 28.59
C GLU A 218 0.82 -1.81 28.34
N GLY A 219 -0.31 -1.17 28.60
CA GLY A 219 -0.52 0.26 28.33
C GLY A 219 -1.04 0.62 26.93
N ASP A 220 -1.22 -0.35 26.03
CA ASP A 220 -1.73 -0.12 24.66
C ASP A 220 -3.26 -0.27 24.62
N SER A 221 -3.93 0.71 24.06
CA SER A 221 -5.39 0.66 23.80
C SER A 221 -5.73 0.02 22.44
N VAL A 222 -4.72 -0.24 21.61
CA VAL A 222 -4.88 -0.71 20.23
C VAL A 222 -4.48 -2.17 20.13
N ARG A 223 -5.41 -3.02 19.71
CA ARG A 223 -5.18 -4.44 19.48
C ARG A 223 -4.23 -4.67 18.30
N GLY A 224 -3.46 -5.75 18.37
CA GLY A 224 -2.57 -6.21 17.31
C GLY A 224 -2.01 -7.58 17.63
N ILE A 225 -1.10 -8.07 16.83
CA ILE A 225 -0.43 -9.35 17.05
C ILE A 225 0.86 -9.13 17.83
N VAL A 226 1.04 -9.94 18.87
CA VAL A 226 2.27 -10.00 19.66
C VAL A 226 2.95 -11.33 19.37
N PHE A 227 4.21 -11.27 18.94
CA PHE A 227 5.03 -12.45 18.73
C PHE A 227 6.16 -12.49 19.77
N GLU A 228 6.32 -13.62 20.43
CA GLU A 228 7.40 -13.82 21.41
C GLU A 228 8.78 -13.64 20.76
N GLY A 229 9.61 -12.83 21.38
CA GLY A 229 10.96 -12.50 20.88
C GLY A 229 10.98 -11.61 19.63
N SER A 230 9.86 -10.99 19.28
CA SER A 230 9.81 -9.93 18.28
C SER A 230 10.46 -8.65 18.81
N VAL A 231 11.08 -7.87 17.92
CA VAL A 231 11.56 -6.51 18.24
C VAL A 231 10.44 -5.47 18.18
N ILE A 232 9.24 -5.87 17.78
CA ILE A 232 8.03 -5.06 17.75
C ILE A 232 7.14 -5.56 18.89
N ASP A 233 6.74 -4.66 19.76
CA ASP A 233 5.88 -5.00 20.89
C ASP A 233 4.50 -5.49 20.40
N THR A 234 3.89 -4.73 19.49
CA THR A 234 2.61 -5.07 18.92
C THR A 234 2.56 -4.69 17.44
N LEU A 235 2.24 -5.65 16.57
CA LEU A 235 1.99 -5.40 15.16
C LEU A 235 0.54 -4.92 14.98
N LYS A 236 0.35 -3.62 14.76
CA LYS A 236 -0.98 -2.96 14.72
C LYS A 236 -1.56 -2.88 13.31
N GLU A 237 -0.71 -2.87 12.30
CA GLU A 237 -1.09 -2.63 10.90
C GLU A 237 -0.30 -3.53 9.97
N VAL A 238 -0.97 -4.04 8.93
CA VAL A 238 -0.36 -4.85 7.88
C VAL A 238 -1.02 -4.52 6.55
N MET A 239 -0.20 -4.28 5.53
CA MET A 239 -0.65 -4.20 4.14
C MET A 239 -0.84 -5.62 3.59
N VAL A 240 -1.93 -5.88 2.89
CA VAL A 240 -2.12 -7.13 2.14
C VAL A 240 -2.28 -6.78 0.68
N VAL A 241 -1.44 -7.37 -0.17
CA VAL A 241 -1.38 -7.10 -1.61
C VAL A 241 -1.29 -8.43 -2.35
N SER A 242 -2.10 -8.57 -3.38
CA SER A 242 -2.11 -9.72 -4.28
C SER A 242 -0.99 -9.65 -5.31
N GLU A 243 -0.59 -10.79 -5.84
CA GLU A 243 0.42 -10.90 -6.90
C GLU A 243 0.05 -10.12 -8.16
N THR A 244 -1.23 -10.08 -8.49
CA THR A 244 -1.74 -9.36 -9.65
C THR A 244 -3.06 -8.66 -9.33
N ALA A 245 -3.29 -7.53 -9.99
CA ALA A 245 -4.58 -6.86 -10.00
C ALA A 245 -5.44 -7.29 -11.19
N SER A 246 -4.89 -8.08 -12.11
CA SER A 246 -5.62 -8.61 -13.26
C SER A 246 -6.43 -9.82 -12.85
N GLN A 247 -7.72 -9.80 -13.14
CA GLN A 247 -8.68 -10.84 -12.80
C GLN A 247 -9.75 -10.97 -13.90
N ASP A 248 -10.19 -12.18 -14.17
CA ASP A 248 -11.37 -12.48 -15.00
C ASP A 248 -11.38 -11.78 -16.38
N GLY A 249 -10.20 -11.71 -17.01
CA GLY A 249 -10.00 -11.10 -18.32
C GLY A 249 -9.82 -9.58 -18.32
N LEU A 250 -9.79 -8.94 -17.13
CA LEU A 250 -9.44 -7.53 -16.97
C LEU A 250 -7.94 -7.40 -16.65
N ASN A 251 -7.28 -6.48 -17.35
CA ASN A 251 -5.86 -6.19 -17.13
C ASN A 251 -5.70 -4.91 -16.30
N TRP A 252 -5.18 -5.07 -15.10
CA TRP A 252 -4.96 -3.99 -14.14
C TRP A 252 -3.55 -4.02 -13.58
N GLY A 253 -2.98 -2.85 -13.34
CA GLY A 253 -1.63 -2.72 -12.78
C GLY A 253 -1.65 -2.71 -11.25
N VAL A 254 -0.66 -3.36 -10.64
CA VAL A 254 -0.51 -3.41 -9.17
C VAL A 254 0.06 -2.11 -8.58
N ASN A 255 0.62 -1.22 -9.39
CA ASN A 255 1.25 0.01 -8.89
C ASN A 255 0.27 0.89 -8.11
N GLY A 256 -0.97 0.97 -8.57
CA GLY A 256 -2.02 1.72 -7.89
C GLY A 256 -2.31 1.19 -6.50
N ILE A 257 -2.45 -0.13 -6.37
CA ILE A 257 -2.64 -0.78 -5.06
C ILE A 257 -1.43 -0.55 -4.17
N LEU A 258 -0.22 -0.76 -4.68
CA LEU A 258 1.00 -0.58 -3.91
C LEU A 258 1.13 0.83 -3.35
N VAL A 259 0.92 1.87 -4.18
CA VAL A 259 1.00 3.26 -3.69
C VAL A 259 -0.12 3.59 -2.71
N ASN A 260 -1.34 3.04 -2.90
CA ASN A 260 -2.44 3.23 -1.96
C ASN A 260 -2.13 2.59 -0.60
N GLN A 261 -1.68 1.33 -0.58
CA GLN A 261 -1.34 0.62 0.66
C GLN A 261 -0.17 1.30 1.40
N VAL A 262 0.87 1.69 0.68
CA VAL A 262 2.00 2.44 1.26
C VAL A 262 1.55 3.82 1.75
N GLY A 263 0.67 4.51 1.03
CA GLY A 263 0.07 5.76 1.47
C GLY A 263 -0.65 5.63 2.81
N ARG A 264 -1.41 4.55 3.01
CA ARG A 264 -2.04 4.23 4.31
C ARG A 264 -1.01 3.99 5.40
N ALA A 265 0.03 3.23 5.12
CA ALA A 265 1.12 3.00 6.07
C ALA A 265 1.89 4.29 6.43
N LEU A 266 1.90 5.29 5.55
CA LEU A 266 2.42 6.63 5.83
C LEU A 266 1.47 7.48 6.67
N GLY A 267 0.21 7.04 6.87
CA GLY A 267 -0.81 7.77 7.62
C GLY A 267 -1.72 8.64 6.76
N MET A 268 -1.74 8.43 5.45
CA MET A 268 -2.69 9.12 4.58
C MET A 268 -4.11 8.61 4.82
N PRO A 269 -5.07 9.50 5.05
CA PRO A 269 -6.48 9.12 5.16
C PRO A 269 -7.01 8.63 3.81
N ASN A 270 -7.94 7.68 3.87
CA ASN A 270 -8.68 7.24 2.69
C ASN A 270 -9.67 8.33 2.26
N THR A 271 -9.66 8.68 0.97
CA THR A 271 -10.58 9.65 0.39
C THR A 271 -11.78 9.00 -0.31
N TYR A 272 -11.72 7.69 -0.49
CA TYR A 272 -12.84 6.86 -0.93
C TYR A 272 -13.80 6.58 0.24
N ASP A 273 -15.10 6.76 0.03
CA ASP A 273 -16.13 6.46 1.03
C ASP A 273 -16.43 4.95 1.00
N VAL A 274 -15.72 4.20 1.83
CA VAL A 274 -15.85 2.73 1.89
C VAL A 274 -17.21 2.25 2.38
N VAL A 275 -17.93 3.09 3.12
CA VAL A 275 -19.27 2.74 3.67
C VAL A 275 -20.32 2.82 2.56
N LYS A 276 -20.23 3.82 1.70
CA LYS A 276 -21.18 4.05 0.62
C LYS A 276 -20.70 3.48 -0.72
N GLY A 277 -19.46 3.04 -0.81
CA GLY A 277 -18.86 2.59 -2.08
C GLY A 277 -18.73 3.73 -3.10
N ILE A 278 -18.48 4.96 -2.64
CA ILE A 278 -18.50 6.14 -3.52
C ILE A 278 -17.13 6.79 -3.58
N SER A 279 -16.62 6.96 -4.80
CA SER A 279 -15.49 7.84 -5.08
C SER A 279 -15.89 9.31 -4.83
N ARG A 280 -15.07 10.03 -4.08
CA ARG A 280 -15.31 11.44 -3.74
C ARG A 280 -14.48 12.40 -4.57
N LEU A 281 -13.26 11.99 -4.93
CA LEU A 281 -12.30 12.79 -5.65
C LEU A 281 -11.99 12.22 -7.05
N GLY A 282 -12.44 10.99 -7.33
CA GLY A 282 -12.26 10.33 -8.62
C GLY A 282 -10.78 10.25 -9.01
N TYR A 283 -10.49 10.72 -10.22
CA TYR A 283 -9.15 10.68 -10.81
C TYR A 283 -8.16 11.72 -10.26
N PHE A 284 -8.50 12.44 -9.19
CA PHE A 284 -7.67 13.52 -8.66
C PHE A 284 -6.92 13.17 -7.37
N ASP A 285 -7.07 11.93 -6.88
CA ASP A 285 -6.39 11.50 -5.66
C ASP A 285 -6.04 10.01 -5.67
N MET A 286 -4.80 9.67 -5.32
CA MET A 286 -4.34 8.29 -5.23
C MET A 286 -5.00 7.49 -4.10
N MET A 287 -5.52 8.17 -3.07
CA MET A 287 -6.21 7.54 -1.95
C MET A 287 -7.70 7.33 -2.22
N ASP A 288 -8.19 7.76 -3.39
CA ASP A 288 -9.51 7.44 -3.89
C ASP A 288 -9.45 6.23 -4.82
N PHE A 289 -10.47 5.42 -4.83
CA PHE A 289 -10.61 4.23 -5.67
C PHE A 289 -9.38 3.30 -5.67
N ALA A 290 -8.75 3.14 -4.51
CA ALA A 290 -7.60 2.25 -4.28
C ALA A 290 -6.42 2.42 -5.27
N GLY A 291 -6.22 3.63 -5.80
CA GLY A 291 -5.15 3.90 -6.75
C GLY A 291 -5.43 3.45 -8.19
N TYR A 292 -6.61 2.93 -8.50
CA TYR A 292 -6.97 2.51 -9.87
C TYR A 292 -7.42 3.62 -10.79
N ASN A 293 -7.47 4.83 -10.29
CA ASN A 293 -8.06 5.97 -10.96
C ASN A 293 -7.30 6.51 -12.18
N ALA A 294 -6.11 6.00 -12.50
CA ALA A 294 -5.41 6.36 -13.72
C ALA A 294 -4.74 5.15 -14.36
N GLY A 295 -4.93 4.99 -15.67
CA GLY A 295 -4.31 3.92 -16.44
C GLY A 295 -4.55 2.53 -15.85
N ASN A 296 -5.73 2.27 -15.31
CA ASN A 296 -6.09 0.99 -14.69
C ASN A 296 -5.06 0.53 -13.64
N GLY A 297 -4.59 1.42 -12.79
CA GLY A 297 -3.62 1.12 -11.74
C GLY A 297 -2.16 1.02 -12.19
N PHE A 298 -1.86 1.12 -13.48
CA PHE A 298 -0.47 1.13 -13.96
C PHE A 298 0.24 2.42 -13.60
N PHE A 299 -0.45 3.55 -13.71
CA PHE A 299 0.09 4.89 -13.47
C PHE A 299 -0.79 5.66 -12.49
N PRO A 300 -0.67 5.39 -11.18
CA PRO A 300 -1.48 6.08 -10.18
C PRO A 300 -1.23 7.59 -10.21
N VAL A 301 -2.30 8.37 -10.06
CA VAL A 301 -2.22 9.82 -9.95
C VAL A 301 -1.50 10.23 -8.66
N LEU A 302 -0.96 11.44 -8.63
CA LEU A 302 -0.37 11.99 -7.41
C LEU A 302 -1.43 12.20 -6.31
N PRO A 303 -1.02 12.26 -5.04
CA PRO A 303 -1.92 12.66 -3.96
C PRO A 303 -2.49 14.05 -4.26
N SER A 304 -3.76 14.26 -3.92
CA SER A 304 -4.41 15.56 -4.08
C SER A 304 -3.64 16.68 -3.39
N ALA A 305 -3.91 17.90 -3.78
CA ALA A 305 -3.31 19.08 -3.13
C ALA A 305 -3.57 19.07 -1.62
N TRP A 306 -4.77 18.67 -1.21
CA TRP A 306 -5.14 18.54 0.20
C TRP A 306 -4.27 17.50 0.92
N LEU A 307 -4.10 16.29 0.38
CA LEU A 307 -3.25 15.26 0.97
C LEU A 307 -1.79 15.71 1.07
N ARG A 308 -1.24 16.31 0.02
CA ARG A 308 0.15 16.81 0.05
C ARG A 308 0.35 17.91 1.09
N ALA A 309 -0.65 18.78 1.28
CA ALA A 309 -0.65 19.77 2.36
C ALA A 309 -0.77 19.12 3.73
N TYR A 310 -1.67 18.13 3.89
CA TYR A 310 -1.85 17.36 5.11
C TYR A 310 -0.56 16.65 5.55
N MET A 311 0.14 16.02 4.61
CA MET A 311 1.43 15.36 4.85
C MET A 311 2.61 16.33 5.02
N GLY A 312 2.40 17.65 4.86
CA GLY A 312 3.47 18.64 4.93
C GLY A 312 4.47 18.56 3.76
N TRP A 313 4.08 17.93 2.65
CA TRP A 313 4.96 17.70 1.51
C TRP A 313 5.11 18.90 0.58
N SER A 314 4.06 19.69 0.45
CA SER A 314 4.05 20.85 -0.44
C SER A 314 3.88 22.16 0.33
N SER A 315 4.46 23.24 -0.21
CA SER A 315 4.24 24.58 0.31
C SER A 315 2.83 25.07 -0.01
N VAL A 316 2.17 25.64 0.99
CA VAL A 316 0.81 26.16 0.87
C VAL A 316 0.85 27.69 1.02
N LYS A 317 0.34 28.41 0.02
CA LYS A 317 0.13 29.84 0.09
C LYS A 317 -1.34 30.10 0.39
N GLU A 318 -1.64 30.65 1.55
CA GLU A 318 -2.98 31.09 1.88
C GLU A 318 -3.23 32.50 1.33
N VAL A 319 -4.35 32.69 0.68
CA VAL A 319 -4.78 33.99 0.14
C VAL A 319 -6.24 34.23 0.51
N THR A 320 -6.51 35.42 0.96
CA THR A 320 -7.87 35.89 1.26
C THR A 320 -8.28 36.94 0.23
N PRO A 321 -9.06 36.58 -0.79
CA PRO A 321 -9.52 37.53 -1.80
C PRO A 321 -10.40 38.59 -1.15
N LYS A 322 -10.22 39.85 -1.55
CA LYS A 322 -11.14 40.92 -1.18
C LYS A 322 -12.21 41.04 -2.25
N TYR A 323 -13.44 41.35 -1.84
CA TYR A 323 -14.53 41.57 -2.78
C TYR A 323 -14.16 42.61 -3.85
N GLY A 324 -14.40 42.26 -5.11
CA GLY A 324 -14.12 43.13 -6.27
C GLY A 324 -12.64 43.23 -6.66
N GLN A 325 -11.74 42.44 -6.04
CA GLN A 325 -10.33 42.37 -6.44
C GLN A 325 -10.01 41.10 -7.22
N SER A 326 -9.30 41.27 -8.34
CA SER A 326 -8.68 40.12 -9.04
C SER A 326 -7.30 39.87 -8.44
N LEU A 327 -6.96 38.61 -8.23
CA LEU A 327 -5.67 38.15 -7.73
C LEU A 327 -5.05 37.19 -8.76
N THR A 328 -3.84 37.49 -9.20
CA THR A 328 -3.05 36.59 -10.05
C THR A 328 -1.97 35.94 -9.19
N ILE A 329 -1.88 34.60 -9.25
CA ILE A 329 -0.91 33.84 -8.48
C ILE A 329 -0.24 32.86 -9.44
N ASP A 330 1.09 32.89 -9.48
CA ASP A 330 1.86 31.89 -10.21
C ASP A 330 1.90 30.59 -9.40
N ILE A 331 1.47 29.50 -10.04
CA ILE A 331 1.44 28.16 -9.45
C ILE A 331 2.44 27.30 -10.20
N SER A 332 3.31 26.62 -9.44
CA SER A 332 4.26 25.65 -9.95
C SER A 332 3.61 24.27 -10.04
N ALA A 333 4.09 23.45 -10.98
CA ALA A 333 3.65 22.05 -11.07
C ALA A 333 3.99 21.30 -9.78
N ALA A 334 3.16 20.31 -9.44
CA ALA A 334 3.46 19.38 -8.34
C ALA A 334 4.77 18.67 -8.61
N GLY A 335 5.62 18.56 -7.59
CA GLY A 335 6.95 17.94 -7.72
C GLY A 335 8.01 18.83 -8.38
N SER A 336 7.72 20.11 -8.65
CA SER A 336 8.70 21.05 -9.23
C SER A 336 9.77 21.49 -8.23
N HIS A 337 9.55 21.26 -6.95
CA HIS A 337 10.40 21.70 -5.82
C HIS A 337 10.62 23.21 -5.73
N THR A 338 9.92 24.01 -6.52
CA THR A 338 10.08 25.45 -6.58
C THR A 338 8.74 26.16 -6.62
N GLY A 339 8.66 27.35 -5.98
CA GLY A 339 7.48 28.21 -6.05
C GLY A 339 6.30 27.76 -5.20
N THR A 340 5.11 28.23 -5.56
CA THR A 340 3.85 27.91 -4.88
C THR A 340 3.18 26.73 -5.57
N GLU A 341 3.08 25.60 -4.91
CA GLU A 341 2.41 24.40 -5.46
C GLU A 341 0.92 24.35 -5.11
N ILE A 342 0.54 24.90 -3.98
CA ILE A 342 -0.83 24.88 -3.48
C ILE A 342 -1.26 26.28 -3.05
N VAL A 343 -2.42 26.69 -3.52
CA VAL A 343 -3.10 27.90 -3.06
C VAL A 343 -4.32 27.50 -2.25
N LYS A 344 -4.37 27.96 -1.00
CA LYS A 344 -5.51 27.76 -0.11
C LYS A 344 -6.32 29.06 -0.06
N VAL A 345 -7.57 28.98 -0.45
CA VAL A 345 -8.54 30.07 -0.35
C VAL A 345 -9.54 29.72 0.75
N PRO A 346 -9.51 30.35 1.92
CA PRO A 346 -10.48 30.07 2.96
C PRO A 346 -11.85 30.61 2.53
N PHE A 347 -12.87 29.75 2.56
CA PHE A 347 -14.26 30.18 2.46
C PHE A 347 -14.74 30.61 3.83
N LEU A 348 -14.95 31.90 4.02
CA LEU A 348 -15.68 32.41 5.15
C LEU A 348 -17.18 32.16 4.88
N CYS A 349 -17.71 31.03 5.30
CA CYS A 349 -19.16 30.88 5.41
C CYS A 349 -19.59 31.86 6.52
N GLY A 350 -20.04 33.03 6.13
CA GLY A 350 -20.73 33.93 7.04
C GLY A 350 -21.96 33.20 7.54
N VAL A 351 -21.98 32.86 8.83
CA VAL A 351 -23.22 32.57 9.55
C VAL A 351 -23.86 33.95 9.70
N SER A 352 -24.78 34.27 8.76
CA SER A 352 -25.69 35.40 8.92
C SER A 352 -26.78 35.07 9.91
#